data_84800502e06eba9fe870c72690c3efc7
#
_entry.id   84800502e06eba9fe870c72690c3efc7
#
_cell.length_a   1.000
_cell.length_b   1.000
_cell.length_c   1.000
_cell.angle_alpha   90.00
_cell.angle_beta   90.00
_cell.angle_gamma   90.00
#
_symmetry.space_group_name_H-M   'P 1'
#
loop_
_entity.id
_entity.type
_entity.pdbx_description
1 polymer ?
#
loop_
_entity_poly.entity_id
_entity_poly.type
_entity_poly.pdbx_seq_one_letter_code
_entity_poly.pdbx_strand_id
1 'polypeptide(L)'
;MILTNRYCACAVASTKAFLLVVCLLPSQGMAKEGLDQEVEINEGLIAISMADIIRTSCPEISARFIAAFIFLKSLESKALALGYDGSEIKAFINDDDEKDRVLGLAHARLTTIGALPDQPATYCTVGLAEIQTGSTIGKLLKAK
;
A
#
# COMPACT_ATOMS: atom_id res chain seq x y z
N MET A 1 -17.94 27.80 1.27
CA MET A 1 -19.13 28.60 1.60
C MET A 1 -20.25 28.02 0.77
N ILE A 2 -21.08 27.22 1.29
CA ILE A 2 -22.50 27.14 1.55
C ILE A 2 -22.81 25.69 1.96
N LEU A 3 -23.03 25.54 3.28
CA LEU A 3 -23.65 24.37 3.90
C LEU A 3 -25.15 24.39 3.55
N THR A 4 -25.67 23.36 2.93
CA THR A 4 -27.11 23.11 2.85
C THR A 4 -27.48 21.96 3.77
N ASN A 5 -27.81 22.34 4.99
CA ASN A 5 -28.47 21.55 5.99
C ASN A 5 -29.90 21.25 5.54
N ARG A 6 -30.25 20.00 5.23
CA ARG A 6 -31.63 19.58 4.96
C ARG A 6 -32.19 18.87 6.18
N TYR A 7 -32.80 19.66 7.05
CA TYR A 7 -33.65 19.13 8.11
C TYR A 7 -34.88 18.44 7.49
N CYS A 8 -35.04 17.15 7.80
CA CYS A 8 -36.30 16.45 7.57
C CYS A 8 -37.28 16.87 8.68
N ALA A 9 -38.28 17.69 8.33
CA ALA A 9 -39.39 18.05 9.21
C ALA A 9 -40.35 16.86 9.31
N CYS A 10 -40.43 16.23 10.47
CA CYS A 10 -41.53 15.30 10.77
C CYS A 10 -42.78 16.11 11.13
N ALA A 11 -43.76 16.13 10.24
CA ALA A 11 -45.09 16.61 10.51
C ALA A 11 -45.86 15.56 11.33
N VAL A 12 -46.26 15.93 12.53
CA VAL A 12 -47.14 15.13 13.40
C VAL A 12 -48.57 15.34 12.95
N ALA A 13 -49.19 14.35 12.35
CA ALA A 13 -50.67 14.27 12.19
C ALA A 13 -51.20 13.11 13.03
N SER A 14 -52.02 13.47 13.99
CA SER A 14 -52.70 12.58 14.93
C SER A 14 -53.83 11.84 14.21
N THR A 15 -53.76 10.52 14.10
CA THR A 15 -54.93 9.63 14.17
C THR A 15 -54.48 8.17 14.29
N LYS A 16 -55.17 7.40 15.15
CA LYS A 16 -54.93 6.02 15.56
C LYS A 16 -54.91 5.05 14.37
N ALA A 17 -53.72 4.68 13.92
CA ALA A 17 -53.48 3.44 13.18
C ALA A 17 -52.07 3.00 13.47
N PHE A 18 -51.91 1.83 14.10
CA PHE A 18 -50.63 1.20 14.46
C PHE A 18 -49.99 0.68 13.18
N LEU A 19 -49.26 1.52 12.45
CA LEU A 19 -48.47 1.17 11.30
C LEU A 19 -47.07 0.93 11.78
N LEU A 20 -46.65 -0.33 11.79
CA LEU A 20 -45.25 -0.76 11.98
C LEU A 20 -44.42 -0.15 10.84
N VAL A 21 -43.78 1.00 11.10
CA VAL A 21 -42.75 1.54 10.20
C VAL A 21 -41.52 0.71 10.39
N VAL A 22 -41.33 -0.30 9.54
CA VAL A 22 -40.06 -0.99 9.41
C VAL A 22 -39.11 0.01 8.74
N CYS A 23 -38.28 0.67 9.53
CA CYS A 23 -37.15 1.45 9.03
C CYS A 23 -36.14 0.46 8.42
N LEU A 24 -36.20 0.26 7.10
CA LEU A 24 -35.13 -0.33 6.32
C LEU A 24 -33.95 0.67 6.37
N LEU A 25 -33.05 0.45 7.34
CA LEU A 25 -31.76 1.11 7.33
C LEU A 25 -31.02 0.60 6.10
N PRO A 26 -30.59 1.47 5.16
CA PRO A 26 -29.69 1.05 4.11
C PRO A 26 -28.41 0.60 4.80
N SER A 27 -28.08 -0.68 4.73
CA SER A 27 -26.74 -1.17 5.01
C SER A 27 -25.83 -0.47 4.00
N GLN A 28 -25.10 0.54 4.45
CA GLN A 28 -24.00 1.09 3.68
C GLN A 28 -22.92 -0.01 3.64
N GLY A 29 -22.99 -0.86 2.63
CA GLY A 29 -21.87 -1.71 2.26
C GLY A 29 -20.71 -0.77 1.99
N MET A 30 -19.72 -0.73 2.88
CA MET A 30 -18.48 -0.04 2.59
C MET A 30 -17.90 -0.74 1.36
N ALA A 31 -17.90 -0.04 0.23
CA ALA A 31 -17.20 -0.52 -0.95
C ALA A 31 -15.73 -0.70 -0.54
N LYS A 32 -15.20 -1.90 -0.70
CA LYS A 32 -13.79 -2.19 -0.48
C LYS A 32 -12.98 -1.31 -1.43
N GLU A 33 -12.04 -0.57 -0.90
CA GLU A 33 -11.12 0.26 -1.70
C GLU A 33 -10.24 -0.63 -2.59
N GLY A 34 -9.61 -0.07 -3.62
CA GLY A 34 -8.64 -0.80 -4.42
C GLY A 34 -7.37 -1.10 -3.62
N LEU A 35 -6.64 -2.17 -3.98
CA LEU A 35 -5.36 -2.51 -3.33
C LEU A 35 -4.32 -1.38 -3.44
N ASP A 36 -4.43 -0.53 -4.46
CA ASP A 36 -3.63 0.69 -4.64
C ASP A 36 -3.87 1.75 -3.56
N GLN A 37 -4.97 1.69 -2.84
CA GLN A 37 -5.30 2.59 -1.71
C GLN A 37 -4.88 2.01 -0.35
N GLU A 38 -4.53 0.73 -0.28
CA GLU A 38 -4.10 0.08 0.96
C GLU A 38 -2.67 0.49 1.33
N VAL A 39 -2.56 1.46 2.24
CA VAL A 39 -1.29 2.11 2.58
C VAL A 39 -0.20 1.11 2.96
N GLU A 40 -0.50 0.16 3.84
CA GLU A 40 0.50 -0.79 4.34
C GLU A 40 1.01 -1.74 3.25
N ILE A 41 0.13 -2.14 2.34
CA ILE A 41 0.49 -2.99 1.19
C ILE A 41 1.36 -2.21 0.22
N ASN A 42 0.95 -0.99 -0.14
CA ASN A 42 1.71 -0.12 -1.03
C ASN A 42 3.09 0.23 -0.48
N GLU A 43 3.19 0.62 0.79
CA GLU A 43 4.47 0.90 1.44
C GLU A 43 5.40 -0.32 1.41
N GLY A 44 4.84 -1.51 1.63
CA GLY A 44 5.60 -2.76 1.53
C GLY A 44 6.12 -3.04 0.12
N LEU A 45 5.30 -2.85 -0.91
CA LEU A 45 5.69 -3.04 -2.31
C LEU A 45 6.75 -2.01 -2.74
N ILE A 46 6.60 -0.76 -2.32
CA ILE A 46 7.59 0.29 -2.58
C ILE A 46 8.93 -0.06 -1.90
N ALA A 47 8.91 -0.54 -0.66
CA ALA A 47 10.13 -0.95 0.05
C ALA A 47 10.85 -2.11 -0.66
N ILE A 48 10.13 -3.09 -1.18
CA ILE A 48 10.69 -4.19 -1.98
C ILE A 48 11.32 -3.64 -3.26
N SER A 49 10.63 -2.75 -3.97
CA SER A 49 11.14 -2.13 -5.20
C SER A 49 12.38 -1.29 -4.93
N MET A 50 12.42 -0.52 -3.84
CA MET A 50 13.61 0.23 -3.42
C MET A 50 14.78 -0.71 -3.14
N ALA A 51 14.56 -1.82 -2.43
CA ALA A 51 15.59 -2.82 -2.18
C ALA A 51 16.10 -3.45 -3.49
N ASP A 52 15.21 -3.71 -4.43
CA ASP A 52 15.57 -4.25 -5.75
C ASP A 52 16.43 -3.28 -6.57
N ILE A 53 16.06 -2.01 -6.60
CA ILE A 53 16.83 -0.95 -7.27
C ILE A 53 18.21 -0.82 -6.63
N ILE A 54 18.32 -0.80 -5.30
CA ILE A 54 19.61 -0.68 -4.59
C ILE A 54 20.52 -1.86 -4.96
N ARG A 55 20.04 -3.13 -4.85
CA ARG A 55 20.88 -4.30 -5.14
C ARG A 55 21.32 -4.40 -6.59
N THR A 56 20.53 -3.87 -7.52
CA THR A 56 20.86 -3.87 -8.97
C THR A 56 21.82 -2.74 -9.32
N SER A 57 21.80 -1.64 -8.57
CA SER A 57 22.65 -0.47 -8.79
C SER A 57 23.96 -0.53 -7.99
N CYS A 58 24.02 -1.33 -6.90
CA CYS A 58 25.20 -1.44 -6.05
C CYS A 58 25.77 -2.85 -6.05
N PRO A 59 26.99 -3.07 -6.59
CA PRO A 59 27.61 -4.40 -6.65
C PRO A 59 28.00 -4.97 -5.28
N GLU A 60 28.11 -4.14 -4.25
CA GLU A 60 28.51 -4.52 -2.89
C GLU A 60 27.31 -5.01 -2.04
N ILE A 61 26.10 -4.87 -2.56
CA ILE A 61 24.88 -5.24 -1.86
C ILE A 61 24.16 -6.37 -2.61
N SER A 62 23.54 -7.27 -1.87
CA SER A 62 22.73 -8.34 -2.41
C SER A 62 21.39 -8.44 -1.66
N ALA A 63 20.38 -9.02 -2.33
CA ALA A 63 19.09 -9.27 -1.70
C ALA A 63 19.16 -10.44 -0.72
N ARG A 64 18.37 -10.34 0.34
CA ARG A 64 18.02 -11.45 1.22
C ARG A 64 16.73 -12.11 0.71
N PHE A 65 16.85 -12.93 -0.34
CA PHE A 65 15.69 -13.47 -1.06
C PHE A 65 14.67 -14.17 -0.17
N ILE A 66 15.12 -14.93 0.84
CA ILE A 66 14.20 -15.59 1.78
C ILE A 66 13.44 -14.56 2.60
N ALA A 67 14.12 -13.52 3.10
CA ALA A 67 13.45 -12.44 3.84
C ALA A 67 12.45 -11.68 2.95
N ALA A 68 12.83 -11.39 1.72
CA ALA A 68 11.95 -10.73 0.75
C ALA A 68 10.72 -11.60 0.42
N PHE A 69 10.89 -12.90 0.25
CA PHE A 69 9.78 -13.82 0.02
C PHE A 69 8.82 -13.86 1.22
N ILE A 70 9.35 -13.98 2.44
CA ILE A 70 8.54 -13.98 3.67
C ILE A 70 7.79 -12.66 3.80
N PHE A 71 8.44 -11.54 3.48
CA PHE A 71 7.82 -10.21 3.54
C PHE A 71 6.69 -10.08 2.51
N LEU A 72 6.91 -10.52 1.25
CA LEU A 72 5.85 -10.57 0.23
C LEU A 72 4.65 -11.41 0.69
N LYS A 73 4.92 -12.59 1.28
CA LYS A 73 3.84 -13.43 1.82
C LYS A 73 3.08 -12.79 2.97
N SER A 74 3.74 -11.94 3.76
CA SER A 74 3.06 -11.17 4.80
C SER A 74 2.12 -10.12 4.22
N LEU A 75 2.50 -9.45 3.13
CA LEU A 75 1.64 -8.50 2.43
C LEU A 75 0.42 -9.18 1.79
N GLU A 76 0.63 -10.35 1.16
CA GLU A 76 -0.46 -11.16 0.63
C GLU A 76 -1.45 -11.57 1.73
N SER A 77 -0.94 -12.04 2.88
CA SER A 77 -1.77 -12.40 4.02
C SER A 77 -2.57 -11.21 4.57
N LYS A 78 -2.00 -10.01 4.55
CA LYS A 78 -2.72 -8.78 4.93
C LYS A 78 -3.83 -8.44 3.94
N ALA A 79 -3.55 -8.53 2.64
CA ALA A 79 -4.57 -8.32 1.63
C ALA A 79 -5.76 -9.29 1.80
N LEU A 80 -5.47 -10.56 2.02
CA LEU A 80 -6.50 -11.57 2.33
C LEU A 80 -7.30 -11.22 3.59
N ALA A 81 -6.63 -10.75 4.65
CA ALA A 81 -7.29 -10.34 5.89
C ALA A 81 -8.18 -9.09 5.74
N LEU A 82 -7.86 -8.21 4.78
CA LEU A 82 -8.68 -7.07 4.38
C LEU A 82 -9.86 -7.46 3.47
N GLY A 83 -9.96 -8.74 3.10
CA GLY A 83 -11.07 -9.28 2.32
C GLY A 83 -10.84 -9.26 0.80
N TYR A 84 -9.61 -9.03 0.34
CA TYR A 84 -9.26 -9.24 -1.07
C TYR A 84 -9.10 -10.74 -1.34
N ASP A 85 -9.59 -11.20 -2.47
CA ASP A 85 -9.38 -12.59 -2.85
C ASP A 85 -8.07 -12.79 -3.65
N GLY A 86 -7.65 -14.04 -3.79
CA GLY A 86 -6.40 -14.35 -4.47
C GLY A 86 -6.38 -13.95 -5.96
N SER A 87 -7.53 -13.83 -6.62
CA SER A 87 -7.63 -13.38 -8.01
C SER A 87 -7.46 -11.87 -8.12
N GLU A 88 -8.02 -11.10 -7.20
CA GLU A 88 -7.82 -9.65 -7.10
C GLU A 88 -6.34 -9.31 -6.82
N ILE A 89 -5.73 -10.01 -5.85
CA ILE A 89 -4.31 -9.83 -5.52
C ILE A 89 -3.44 -10.16 -6.73
N LYS A 90 -3.73 -11.27 -7.41
CA LYS A 90 -2.99 -11.68 -8.61
C LYS A 90 -3.16 -10.69 -9.76
N ALA A 91 -4.36 -10.17 -9.98
CA ALA A 91 -4.61 -9.15 -10.99
C ALA A 91 -3.78 -7.90 -10.70
N PHE A 92 -3.79 -7.41 -9.45
CA PHE A 92 -3.05 -6.24 -9.02
C PHE A 92 -1.53 -6.37 -9.21
N ILE A 93 -0.93 -7.48 -8.78
CA ILE A 93 0.53 -7.67 -8.91
C ILE A 93 0.99 -7.94 -10.35
N ASN A 94 0.08 -8.28 -11.27
CA ASN A 94 0.38 -8.45 -12.69
C ASN A 94 0.01 -7.24 -13.54
N ASP A 95 -0.65 -6.25 -12.97
CA ASP A 95 -0.99 -5.00 -13.63
C ASP A 95 0.29 -4.18 -13.90
N ASP A 96 0.51 -3.82 -15.15
CA ASP A 96 1.73 -3.12 -15.54
C ASP A 96 1.70 -1.64 -15.14
N ASP A 97 0.53 -1.00 -15.14
CA ASP A 97 0.38 0.38 -14.68
C ASP A 97 0.67 0.48 -13.17
N GLU A 98 0.24 -0.50 -12.39
CA GLU A 98 0.54 -0.58 -10.95
C GLU A 98 2.02 -0.83 -10.68
N LYS A 99 2.66 -1.70 -11.45
CA LYS A 99 4.12 -1.91 -11.35
C LYS A 99 4.89 -0.62 -11.65
N ASP A 100 4.52 0.07 -12.71
CA ASP A 100 5.15 1.33 -13.09
C ASP A 100 4.92 2.42 -12.04
N ARG A 101 3.73 2.50 -11.47
CA ARG A 101 3.41 3.41 -10.37
C ARG A 101 4.29 3.14 -9.15
N VAL A 102 4.36 1.89 -8.70
CA VAL A 102 5.17 1.50 -7.53
C VAL A 102 6.66 1.74 -7.79
N LEU A 103 7.15 1.42 -8.99
CA LEU A 103 8.54 1.64 -9.38
C LEU A 103 8.88 3.13 -9.42
N GLY A 104 8.00 3.96 -9.98
CA GLY A 104 8.14 5.42 -9.99
C GLY A 104 8.23 6.01 -8.59
N LEU A 105 7.37 5.56 -7.66
CA LEU A 105 7.41 5.96 -6.26
C LEU A 105 8.72 5.50 -5.57
N ALA A 106 9.18 4.29 -5.85
CA ALA A 106 10.45 3.78 -5.31
C ALA A 106 11.64 4.63 -5.76
N HIS A 107 11.72 4.98 -7.05
CA HIS A 107 12.77 5.88 -7.57
C HIS A 107 12.72 7.27 -6.94
N ALA A 108 11.53 7.87 -6.83
CA ALA A 108 11.35 9.18 -6.21
C ALA A 108 11.82 9.17 -4.75
N ARG A 109 11.46 8.16 -3.97
CA ARG A 109 11.90 8.02 -2.57
C ARG A 109 13.39 7.79 -2.44
N LEU A 110 13.98 6.95 -3.29
CA LEU A 110 15.43 6.74 -3.31
C LEU A 110 16.16 8.04 -3.58
N THR A 111 15.70 8.85 -4.53
CA THR A 111 16.26 10.17 -4.81
C THR A 111 16.17 11.10 -3.59
N THR A 112 15.03 11.09 -2.88
CA THR A 112 14.84 11.91 -1.67
C THR A 112 15.83 11.56 -0.55
N ILE A 113 16.22 10.29 -0.44
CA ILE A 113 17.18 9.82 0.58
C ILE A 113 18.63 9.80 0.06
N GLY A 114 18.89 10.36 -1.13
CA GLY A 114 20.22 10.60 -1.66
C GLY A 114 20.76 9.57 -2.66
N ALA A 115 19.96 8.60 -3.10
CA ALA A 115 20.35 7.71 -4.20
C ALA A 115 20.03 8.40 -5.54
N LEU A 116 21.05 8.92 -6.19
CA LEU A 116 20.91 9.75 -7.38
C LEU A 116 21.00 8.90 -8.66
N PRO A 117 20.10 9.12 -9.64
CA PRO A 117 20.23 8.49 -10.95
C PRO A 117 21.62 8.66 -11.54
N ASP A 118 22.11 7.67 -12.27
CA ASP A 118 23.42 7.65 -12.93
C ASP A 118 24.65 7.74 -11.99
N GLN A 119 24.44 7.62 -10.67
CA GLN A 119 25.49 7.63 -9.66
C GLN A 119 25.44 6.36 -8.79
N PRO A 120 25.94 5.20 -9.26
CA PRO A 120 25.83 3.92 -8.54
C PRO A 120 26.38 3.95 -7.10
N ALA A 121 27.44 4.73 -6.85
CA ALA A 121 28.01 4.85 -5.51
C ALA A 121 27.01 5.41 -4.48
N THR A 122 26.06 6.24 -4.89
CA THR A 122 25.03 6.79 -3.99
C THR A 122 24.04 5.71 -3.53
N TYR A 123 23.72 4.75 -4.40
CA TYR A 123 22.88 3.60 -4.04
C TYR A 123 23.59 2.68 -3.04
N CYS A 124 24.92 2.51 -3.15
CA CYS A 124 25.70 1.78 -2.15
C CYS A 124 25.64 2.48 -0.80
N THR A 125 25.85 3.78 -0.77
CA THR A 125 25.81 4.58 0.46
C THR A 125 24.45 4.48 1.15
N VAL A 126 23.36 4.69 0.40
CA VAL A 126 22.00 4.59 0.90
C VAL A 126 21.71 3.17 1.38
N GLY A 127 22.02 2.15 0.57
CA GLY A 127 21.73 0.77 0.92
C GLY A 127 22.47 0.29 2.16
N LEU A 128 23.73 0.69 2.36
CA LEU A 128 24.49 0.37 3.58
C LEU A 128 23.89 1.07 4.81
N ALA A 129 23.45 2.32 4.67
CA ALA A 129 22.76 3.03 5.76
C ALA A 129 21.45 2.36 6.13
N GLU A 130 20.65 1.93 5.16
CA GLU A 130 19.40 1.20 5.38
C GLU A 130 19.65 -0.15 6.10
N ILE A 131 20.71 -0.89 5.69
CA ILE A 131 21.12 -2.14 6.36
C ILE A 131 21.50 -1.86 7.81
N GLN A 132 22.29 -0.82 8.05
CA GLN A 132 22.78 -0.46 9.37
C GLN A 132 21.63 -0.05 10.32
N THR A 133 20.66 0.70 9.83
CA THR A 133 19.49 1.12 10.62
C THR A 133 18.47 0.00 10.83
N GLY A 134 18.56 -1.08 10.07
CA GLY A 134 17.61 -2.18 10.12
C GLY A 134 16.20 -1.78 9.69
N SER A 135 16.10 -0.81 8.78
CA SER A 135 14.84 -0.39 8.18
C SER A 135 14.12 -1.53 7.44
N THR A 136 12.92 -1.31 6.99
CA THR A 136 12.20 -2.31 6.15
C THR A 136 13.02 -2.65 4.91
N ILE A 137 13.60 -1.66 4.23
CA ILE A 137 14.46 -1.86 3.06
C ILE A 137 15.72 -2.63 3.46
N GLY A 138 16.39 -2.20 4.53
CA GLY A 138 17.64 -2.79 5.01
C GLY A 138 17.48 -4.26 5.43
N LYS A 139 16.34 -4.66 5.97
CA LYS A 139 16.03 -6.06 6.31
C LYS A 139 15.95 -6.97 5.08
N LEU A 140 15.68 -6.41 3.91
CA LEU A 140 15.62 -7.11 2.63
C LEU A 140 16.98 -7.21 1.94
N LEU A 141 18.00 -6.51 2.46
CA LEU A 141 19.34 -6.39 1.89
C LEU A 141 20.41 -6.98 2.84
N LYS A 142 21.57 -7.28 2.26
CA LYS A 142 22.80 -7.60 3.01
C LYS A 142 24.01 -7.09 2.23
N ALA A 143 25.03 -6.59 2.93
CA ALA A 143 26.35 -6.39 2.38
C ALA A 143 26.97 -7.73 1.97
N LYS A 144 27.78 -7.74 0.92
CA LYS A 144 28.56 -8.91 0.46
C LYS A 144 29.87 -9.01 1.21
#